data_fdb403ea04f4366b6183ba2fde4e8f34
#
_entry.id   fdb403ea04f4366b6183ba2fde4e8f34
#
_cell.length_a   1.000
_cell.length_b   1.000
_cell.length_c   1.000
_cell.angle_alpha   90.00
_cell.angle_beta   90.00
_cell.angle_gamma   90.00
#
_symmetry.space_group_name_H-M   'P 1'
#
loop_
_entity.id
_entity.type
_entity.pdbx_description
1 polymer ?
#
loop_
_entity_poly.entity_id
_entity_poly.type
_entity_poly.pdbx_seq_one_letter_code
_entity_poly.pdbx_strand_id
1 'polypeptide(L)'
;DACFVGLADSLLASTEKDALLNSLSEYPWEKTDSESLASSVSHIIDTMKTPEEFPNGNVEPNMALINDLCSADNVTDVVHAILNADMSENKWLQRAQSTLAKGSPITMHLVFEQCKKGANMTLADCFRMEADMSCRCGESGEFQEGVRALLIDKDMSPQWKYKTVDEVPQSAIAHFFTSPWAEEQHPLAKL
;
A
#
# COMPACT_ATOMS: atom_id res chain seq x y z
N ASP A 1 4.64 -10.24 -8.95
CA ASP A 1 4.80 -9.85 -7.52
C ASP A 1 3.49 -10.03 -6.75
N ALA A 2 2.34 -9.54 -7.24
CA ALA A 2 1.09 -9.57 -6.49
C ALA A 2 0.66 -10.99 -6.05
N CYS A 3 0.75 -11.98 -6.95
CA CYS A 3 0.46 -13.36 -6.61
C CYS A 3 1.48 -13.94 -5.61
N PHE A 4 2.75 -13.59 -5.75
CA PHE A 4 3.80 -14.04 -4.85
C PHE A 4 3.58 -13.59 -3.40
N VAL A 5 3.15 -12.34 -3.21
CA VAL A 5 2.89 -11.79 -1.87
C VAL A 5 1.45 -12.02 -1.37
N GLY A 6 0.64 -12.79 -2.11
CA GLY A 6 -0.72 -13.13 -1.70
C GLY A 6 -1.77 -12.02 -1.84
N LEU A 7 -1.48 -10.98 -2.62
CA LEU A 7 -2.44 -9.89 -2.92
C LEU A 7 -3.35 -10.20 -4.11
N ALA A 8 -3.05 -11.22 -4.88
CA ALA A 8 -3.85 -11.69 -6.00
C ALA A 8 -3.76 -13.21 -6.11
N ASP A 9 -4.88 -13.86 -6.45
CA ASP A 9 -4.97 -15.30 -6.61
C ASP A 9 -4.69 -15.74 -8.04
N SER A 10 -4.99 -14.87 -9.01
CA SER A 10 -4.90 -15.19 -10.43
C SER A 10 -4.39 -14.01 -11.25
N LEU A 11 -3.79 -14.31 -12.40
CA LEU A 11 -3.33 -13.33 -13.37
C LEU A 11 -3.94 -13.63 -14.73
N LEU A 12 -4.57 -12.64 -15.32
CA LEU A 12 -5.20 -12.72 -16.64
C LEU A 12 -4.56 -11.73 -17.62
N ALA A 13 -4.63 -12.04 -18.90
CA ALA A 13 -4.29 -11.08 -19.93
C ALA A 13 -5.25 -9.89 -19.88
N SER A 14 -4.75 -8.66 -20.04
CA SER A 14 -5.59 -7.46 -20.03
C SER A 14 -6.67 -7.46 -21.11
N THR A 15 -6.46 -8.22 -22.20
CA THR A 15 -7.43 -8.44 -23.28
C THR A 15 -8.66 -9.26 -22.85
N GLU A 16 -8.55 -10.03 -21.77
CA GLU A 16 -9.64 -10.89 -21.27
C GLU A 16 -10.60 -10.14 -20.32
N LYS A 17 -10.34 -8.87 -20.00
CA LYS A 17 -11.14 -8.09 -19.03
C LYS A 17 -12.64 -8.10 -19.38
N ASP A 18 -12.98 -7.78 -20.62
CA ASP A 18 -14.38 -7.68 -21.04
C ASP A 18 -15.05 -9.07 -21.09
N ALA A 19 -14.32 -10.10 -21.53
CA ALA A 19 -14.78 -11.48 -21.51
C ALA A 19 -15.06 -11.95 -20.06
N LEU A 20 -14.17 -11.63 -19.12
CA LEU A 20 -14.37 -11.94 -17.71
C LEU A 20 -15.61 -11.25 -17.14
N LEU A 21 -15.76 -9.94 -17.37
CA LEU A 21 -16.91 -9.19 -16.88
C LEU A 21 -18.24 -9.72 -17.45
N ASN A 22 -18.26 -10.07 -18.74
CA ASN A 22 -19.43 -10.66 -19.36
C ASN A 22 -19.75 -12.04 -18.76
N SER A 23 -18.76 -12.91 -18.63
CA SER A 23 -18.94 -14.24 -18.03
C SER A 23 -19.44 -14.17 -16.58
N LEU A 24 -18.92 -13.22 -15.79
CA LEU A 24 -19.40 -12.99 -14.43
C LEU A 24 -20.83 -12.44 -14.40
N SER A 25 -21.20 -11.54 -15.32
CA SER A 25 -22.55 -10.94 -15.36
C SER A 25 -23.62 -11.91 -15.85
N GLU A 26 -23.28 -12.84 -16.73
CA GLU A 26 -24.21 -13.83 -17.32
C GLU A 26 -24.31 -15.11 -16.48
N TYR A 27 -23.45 -15.30 -15.49
CA TYR A 27 -23.43 -16.49 -14.65
C TYR A 27 -24.71 -16.56 -13.77
N PRO A 28 -25.37 -17.72 -13.65
CA PRO A 28 -26.61 -17.86 -12.90
C PRO A 28 -26.38 -17.93 -11.37
N TRP A 29 -25.90 -16.86 -10.77
CA TRP A 29 -25.55 -16.76 -9.34
C TRP A 29 -26.66 -17.15 -8.38
N GLU A 30 -27.94 -16.93 -8.76
CA GLU A 30 -29.12 -17.27 -7.95
C GLU A 30 -29.23 -18.76 -7.64
N LYS A 31 -28.58 -19.61 -8.44
CA LYS A 31 -28.56 -21.06 -8.28
C LYS A 31 -27.33 -21.60 -7.58
N THR A 32 -26.43 -20.70 -7.19
CA THR A 32 -25.11 -21.01 -6.60
C THR A 32 -25.22 -20.81 -5.10
N ASP A 33 -24.94 -21.85 -4.30
CA ASP A 33 -24.82 -21.70 -2.86
C ASP A 33 -23.53 -20.98 -2.47
N SER A 34 -23.46 -20.48 -1.23
CA SER A 34 -22.33 -19.70 -0.75
C SER A 34 -21.00 -20.49 -0.74
N GLU A 35 -21.03 -21.80 -0.59
CA GLU A 35 -19.83 -22.64 -0.59
C GLU A 35 -19.27 -22.81 -2.00
N SER A 36 -20.12 -22.78 -3.01
CA SER A 36 -19.77 -22.93 -4.43
C SER A 36 -19.38 -21.63 -5.12
N LEU A 37 -19.57 -20.45 -4.48
CA LEU A 37 -19.28 -19.16 -5.11
C LEU A 37 -17.79 -19.03 -5.52
N ALA A 38 -16.87 -19.31 -4.61
CA ALA A 38 -15.43 -19.22 -4.88
C ALA A 38 -15.00 -20.17 -6.00
N SER A 39 -15.49 -21.41 -5.98
CA SER A 39 -15.19 -22.41 -7.02
C SER A 39 -15.78 -22.04 -8.37
N SER A 40 -16.96 -21.41 -8.40
CA SER A 40 -17.57 -20.91 -9.64
C SER A 40 -16.79 -19.76 -10.26
N VAL A 41 -16.33 -18.81 -9.43
CA VAL A 41 -15.45 -17.72 -9.88
C VAL A 41 -14.13 -18.30 -10.41
N SER A 42 -13.49 -19.22 -9.68
CA SER A 42 -12.26 -19.89 -10.14
C SER A 42 -12.45 -20.58 -11.47
N HIS A 43 -13.56 -21.31 -11.65
CA HIS A 43 -13.87 -21.99 -12.90
C HIS A 43 -14.01 -21.00 -14.08
N ILE A 44 -14.68 -19.87 -13.88
CA ILE A 44 -14.77 -18.82 -14.91
C ILE A 44 -13.37 -18.30 -15.27
N ILE A 45 -12.54 -18.00 -14.27
CA ILE A 45 -11.17 -17.50 -14.46
C ILE A 45 -10.32 -18.52 -15.23
N ASP A 46 -10.43 -19.81 -14.91
CA ASP A 46 -9.69 -20.91 -15.55
C ASP A 46 -10.02 -21.06 -17.05
N THR A 47 -11.17 -20.55 -17.50
CA THR A 47 -11.51 -20.52 -18.93
C THR A 47 -10.88 -19.37 -19.70
N MET A 48 -10.32 -18.39 -19.01
CA MET A 48 -9.71 -17.21 -19.61
C MET A 48 -8.25 -17.47 -20.01
N LYS A 49 -7.77 -16.68 -20.98
CA LYS A 49 -6.37 -16.78 -21.42
C LYS A 49 -5.46 -16.14 -20.39
N THR A 50 -4.46 -16.86 -19.96
CA THR A 50 -3.30 -16.30 -19.27
C THR A 50 -2.35 -15.66 -20.27
N PRO A 51 -1.53 -14.66 -19.87
CA PRO A 51 -0.45 -14.16 -20.71
C PRO A 51 0.51 -15.30 -21.09
N GLU A 52 0.98 -15.31 -22.34
CA GLU A 52 2.00 -16.29 -22.80
C GLU A 52 3.32 -16.09 -22.04
N GLU A 53 3.64 -14.84 -21.70
CA GLU A 53 4.81 -14.48 -20.89
C GLU A 53 4.38 -13.61 -19.71
N PHE A 54 4.82 -13.99 -18.52
CA PHE A 54 4.66 -13.19 -17.32
C PHE A 54 5.88 -12.29 -17.16
N PRO A 55 5.72 -11.00 -16.84
CA PRO A 55 6.85 -10.17 -16.46
C PRO A 55 7.50 -10.77 -15.20
N ASN A 56 8.83 -10.84 -15.20
CA ASN A 56 9.57 -11.27 -14.02
C ASN A 56 9.22 -10.38 -12.82
N GLY A 57 8.90 -11.00 -11.68
CA GLY A 57 8.71 -10.30 -10.43
C GLY A 57 10.02 -9.71 -9.91
N ASN A 58 9.92 -8.63 -9.15
CA ASN A 58 11.09 -8.03 -8.49
C ASN A 58 11.14 -8.35 -6.99
N VAL A 59 10.01 -8.68 -6.38
CA VAL A 59 9.93 -8.91 -4.94
C VAL A 59 10.54 -10.26 -4.57
N GLU A 60 10.13 -11.34 -5.24
CA GLU A 60 10.58 -12.69 -4.92
C GLU A 60 12.13 -12.83 -4.92
N PRO A 61 12.87 -12.44 -5.97
CA PRO A 61 14.33 -12.56 -5.98
C PRO A 61 15.04 -11.67 -4.96
N ASN A 62 14.36 -10.64 -4.43
CA ASN A 62 14.90 -9.70 -3.46
C ASN A 62 14.35 -9.88 -2.04
N MET A 63 13.45 -10.85 -1.81
CA MET A 63 12.73 -11.02 -0.55
C MET A 63 13.66 -11.17 0.66
N ALA A 64 14.74 -11.94 0.52
CA ALA A 64 15.70 -12.13 1.62
C ALA A 64 16.34 -10.80 2.03
N LEU A 65 16.78 -9.98 1.07
CA LEU A 65 17.34 -8.66 1.34
C LEU A 65 16.29 -7.69 1.90
N ILE A 66 15.08 -7.70 1.35
CA ILE A 66 13.97 -6.85 1.85
C ILE A 66 13.69 -7.18 3.32
N ASN A 67 13.57 -8.46 3.66
CA ASN A 67 13.31 -8.89 5.03
C ASN A 67 14.45 -8.51 5.98
N ASP A 68 15.71 -8.61 5.55
CA ASP A 68 16.86 -8.22 6.34
C ASP A 68 16.84 -6.71 6.64
N LEU A 69 16.68 -5.89 5.60
CA LEU A 69 16.65 -4.43 5.72
C LEU A 69 15.45 -3.90 6.53
N CYS A 70 14.33 -4.64 6.50
CA CYS A 70 13.09 -4.28 7.21
C CYS A 70 12.93 -4.99 8.55
N SER A 71 13.97 -5.63 9.08
CA SER A 71 13.89 -6.45 10.30
C SER A 71 13.84 -5.66 11.61
N ALA A 72 14.19 -4.36 11.60
CA ALA A 72 14.21 -3.53 12.80
C ALA A 72 12.80 -3.21 13.33
N ASP A 73 12.67 -3.07 14.64
CA ASP A 73 11.40 -2.81 15.32
C ASP A 73 10.91 -1.35 15.22
N ASN A 74 11.73 -0.46 14.69
CA ASN A 74 11.40 0.95 14.51
C ASN A 74 11.74 1.44 13.10
N VAL A 75 10.98 2.43 12.65
CA VAL A 75 11.08 2.94 11.29
C VAL A 75 12.41 3.66 11.00
N THR A 76 13.00 4.31 11.99
CA THR A 76 14.26 5.06 11.82
C THR A 76 15.38 4.11 11.40
N ASP A 77 15.54 3.00 12.12
CA ASP A 77 16.54 1.98 11.79
C ASP A 77 16.26 1.30 10.44
N VAL A 78 15.00 1.02 10.12
CA VAL A 78 14.59 0.47 8.80
C VAL A 78 14.98 1.45 7.68
N VAL A 79 14.63 2.72 7.82
CA VAL A 79 14.95 3.74 6.80
C VAL A 79 16.46 3.89 6.64
N HIS A 80 17.21 3.93 7.74
CA HIS A 80 18.68 4.00 7.70
C HIS A 80 19.30 2.76 7.06
N ALA A 81 18.79 1.55 7.37
CA ALA A 81 19.26 0.32 6.75
C ALA A 81 19.06 0.36 5.23
N ILE A 82 17.87 0.76 4.79
CA ILE A 82 17.56 0.86 3.35
C ILE A 82 18.43 1.93 2.68
N LEU A 83 18.55 3.13 3.26
CA LEU A 83 19.26 4.24 2.63
C LEU A 83 20.78 4.02 2.57
N ASN A 84 21.36 3.25 3.50
CA ASN A 84 22.80 2.96 3.55
C ASN A 84 23.19 1.66 2.84
N ALA A 85 22.22 0.84 2.41
CA ALA A 85 22.53 -0.41 1.71
C ALA A 85 23.09 -0.15 0.31
N ASP A 86 24.07 -0.98 -0.10
CA ASP A 86 24.58 -0.96 -1.48
C ASP A 86 23.57 -1.66 -2.41
N MET A 87 22.96 -0.86 -3.26
CA MET A 87 21.98 -1.32 -4.28
C MET A 87 22.55 -1.23 -5.71
N SER A 88 23.88 -1.07 -5.87
CA SER A 88 24.53 -0.78 -7.17
C SER A 88 24.21 -1.80 -8.27
N GLU A 89 24.01 -3.06 -7.90
CA GLU A 89 23.74 -4.15 -8.84
C GLU A 89 22.25 -4.33 -9.17
N ASN A 90 21.33 -3.57 -8.51
CA ASN A 90 19.89 -3.75 -8.68
C ASN A 90 19.16 -2.43 -8.92
N LYS A 91 18.86 -2.12 -10.18
CA LYS A 91 18.20 -0.88 -10.59
C LYS A 91 16.81 -0.69 -9.96
N TRP A 92 16.07 -1.76 -9.70
CA TRP A 92 14.75 -1.68 -9.08
C TRP A 92 14.86 -1.24 -7.61
N LEU A 93 15.81 -1.80 -6.86
CA LEU A 93 16.09 -1.41 -5.48
C LEU A 93 16.72 -0.01 -5.40
N GLN A 94 17.62 0.36 -6.33
CA GLN A 94 18.13 1.74 -6.42
C GLN A 94 17.02 2.76 -6.59
N ARG A 95 16.03 2.45 -7.45
CA ARG A 95 14.88 3.33 -7.64
C ARG A 95 14.05 3.44 -6.37
N ALA A 96 13.78 2.33 -5.68
CA ALA A 96 13.06 2.31 -4.41
C ALA A 96 13.78 3.16 -3.35
N GLN A 97 15.10 2.97 -3.19
CA GLN A 97 15.95 3.74 -2.27
C GLN A 97 15.93 5.25 -2.59
N SER A 98 16.08 5.60 -3.89
CA SER A 98 16.03 7.01 -4.34
C SER A 98 14.66 7.64 -4.10
N THR A 99 13.58 6.88 -4.24
CA THR A 99 12.23 7.37 -3.97
C THR A 99 12.01 7.55 -2.46
N LEU A 100 12.46 6.59 -1.65
CA LEU A 100 12.41 6.71 -0.19
C LEU A 100 13.16 7.95 0.30
N ALA A 101 14.38 8.20 -0.20
CA ALA A 101 15.19 9.35 0.16
C ALA A 101 14.52 10.71 -0.06
N LYS A 102 13.54 10.79 -0.97
CA LYS A 102 12.76 12.00 -1.29
C LYS A 102 11.37 12.01 -0.65
N GLY A 103 10.97 10.92 -0.02
CA GLY A 103 9.67 10.78 0.60
C GLY A 103 9.50 11.64 1.84
N SER A 104 8.24 11.87 2.26
CA SER A 104 7.94 12.56 3.51
C SER A 104 8.39 11.73 4.70
N PRO A 105 9.24 12.26 5.60
CA PRO A 105 9.61 11.60 6.84
C PRO A 105 8.41 11.25 7.73
N ILE A 106 7.39 12.10 7.78
CA ILE A 106 6.14 11.80 8.47
C ILE A 106 5.49 10.55 7.85
N THR A 107 5.37 10.50 6.53
CA THR A 107 4.73 9.36 5.84
C THR A 107 5.49 8.05 6.09
N MET A 108 6.80 8.06 6.19
CA MET A 108 7.59 6.86 6.56
C MET A 108 7.15 6.29 7.91
N HIS A 109 6.99 7.16 8.92
CA HIS A 109 6.47 6.75 10.23
C HIS A 109 5.02 6.26 10.14
N LEU A 110 4.16 6.97 9.40
CA LEU A 110 2.74 6.61 9.29
C LEU A 110 2.55 5.24 8.67
N VAL A 111 3.24 4.94 7.56
CA VAL A 111 3.15 3.63 6.88
C VAL A 111 3.63 2.51 7.81
N PHE A 112 4.75 2.71 8.51
CA PHE A 112 5.27 1.72 9.44
C PHE A 112 4.29 1.41 10.58
N GLU A 113 3.77 2.45 11.24
CA GLU A 113 2.79 2.31 12.32
C GLU A 113 1.44 1.75 11.83
N GLN A 114 1.00 2.16 10.64
CA GLN A 114 -0.23 1.65 10.03
C GLN A 114 -0.15 0.15 9.76
N CYS A 115 0.93 -0.35 9.17
CA CYS A 115 1.13 -1.77 8.94
C CYS A 115 1.16 -2.55 10.27
N LYS A 116 1.86 -2.02 11.27
CA LYS A 116 1.98 -2.62 12.58
C LYS A 116 0.63 -2.73 13.32
N LYS A 117 -0.18 -1.69 13.28
CA LYS A 117 -1.53 -1.64 13.87
C LYS A 117 -2.52 -2.50 13.09
N GLY A 118 -2.55 -2.36 11.77
CA GLY A 118 -3.48 -3.03 10.88
C GLY A 118 -3.39 -4.55 10.92
N ALA A 119 -2.22 -5.11 11.23
CA ALA A 119 -2.02 -6.57 11.36
C ALA A 119 -2.97 -7.24 12.37
N ASN A 120 -3.50 -6.48 13.34
CA ASN A 120 -4.37 -6.99 14.40
C ASN A 120 -5.76 -6.31 14.43
N MET A 121 -6.12 -5.59 13.38
CA MET A 121 -7.39 -4.86 13.27
C MET A 121 -8.36 -5.56 12.33
N THR A 122 -9.66 -5.31 12.51
CA THR A 122 -10.65 -5.68 11.49
C THR A 122 -10.51 -4.77 10.26
N LEU A 123 -11.01 -5.20 9.11
CA LEU A 123 -11.02 -4.39 7.90
C LEU A 123 -11.77 -3.06 8.13
N ALA A 124 -12.87 -3.08 8.86
CA ALA A 124 -13.64 -1.88 9.21
C ALA A 124 -12.80 -0.90 10.06
N ASP A 125 -12.04 -1.40 11.02
CA ASP A 125 -11.17 -0.57 11.86
C ASP A 125 -9.99 -0.01 11.07
N CYS A 126 -9.43 -0.78 10.11
CA CYS A 126 -8.42 -0.28 9.19
C CYS A 126 -8.95 0.91 8.38
N PHE A 127 -10.17 0.81 7.82
CA PHE A 127 -10.78 1.93 7.09
C PHE A 127 -11.03 3.15 7.99
N ARG A 128 -11.46 2.96 9.23
CA ARG A 128 -11.62 4.09 10.19
C ARG A 128 -10.28 4.76 10.47
N MET A 129 -9.25 3.98 10.79
CA MET A 129 -7.89 4.48 11.01
C MET A 129 -7.36 5.25 9.78
N GLU A 130 -7.56 4.72 8.57
CA GLU A 130 -7.12 5.39 7.34
C GLU A 130 -7.89 6.70 7.08
N ALA A 131 -9.19 6.75 7.40
CA ALA A 131 -9.97 7.97 7.30
C ALA A 131 -9.44 9.04 8.26
N ASP A 132 -9.15 8.68 9.51
CA ASP A 132 -8.55 9.57 10.52
C ASP A 132 -7.19 10.10 10.02
N MET A 133 -6.31 9.21 9.60
CA MET A 133 -4.99 9.56 9.09
C MET A 133 -5.07 10.50 7.88
N SER A 134 -5.98 10.22 6.94
CA SER A 134 -6.16 11.04 5.73
C SER A 134 -6.59 12.46 6.09
N CYS A 135 -7.50 12.61 7.05
CA CYS A 135 -7.94 13.91 7.56
C CYS A 135 -6.76 14.69 8.19
N ARG A 136 -5.99 14.02 9.06
CA ARG A 136 -4.81 14.62 9.71
C ARG A 136 -3.69 14.96 8.71
N CYS A 137 -3.50 14.17 7.66
CA CYS A 137 -2.57 14.51 6.57
C CYS A 137 -3.00 15.79 5.84
N GLY A 138 -4.31 15.98 5.61
CA GLY A 138 -4.85 17.21 5.07
C GLY A 138 -4.61 18.42 5.97
N GLU A 139 -4.78 18.26 7.30
CA GLU A 139 -4.54 19.34 8.29
C GLU A 139 -3.05 19.69 8.41
N SER A 140 -2.16 18.74 8.28
CA SER A 140 -0.71 18.92 8.49
C SER A 140 0.02 19.68 7.37
N GLY A 141 -0.60 19.79 6.19
CA GLY A 141 0.01 20.38 5.00
C GLY A 141 0.91 19.43 4.18
N GLU A 142 1.20 18.24 4.68
CA GLU A 142 2.05 17.25 3.98
C GLU A 142 1.43 16.78 2.65
N PHE A 143 0.11 16.53 2.64
CA PHE A 143 -0.59 16.15 1.42
C PHE A 143 -0.55 17.27 0.37
N GLN A 144 -0.81 18.52 0.79
CA GLN A 144 -0.81 19.69 -0.10
C GLN A 144 0.58 19.92 -0.70
N GLU A 145 1.64 19.76 0.09
CA GLU A 145 3.01 19.91 -0.41
C GLU A 145 3.38 18.82 -1.42
N GLY A 146 2.98 17.58 -1.15
CA GLY A 146 3.16 16.49 -2.11
C GLY A 146 2.44 16.75 -3.43
N VAL A 147 1.18 17.21 -3.37
CA VAL A 147 0.40 17.59 -4.55
C VAL A 147 1.04 18.76 -5.29
N ARG A 148 1.48 19.81 -4.59
CA ARG A 148 2.18 20.95 -5.20
C ARG A 148 3.40 20.48 -5.99
N ALA A 149 4.29 19.75 -5.34
CA ALA A 149 5.56 19.35 -5.94
C ALA A 149 5.42 18.39 -7.12
N LEU A 150 4.44 17.47 -7.05
CA LEU A 150 4.29 16.40 -8.04
C LEU A 150 3.31 16.73 -9.16
N LEU A 151 2.23 17.45 -8.88
CA LEU A 151 1.11 17.63 -9.80
C LEU A 151 0.91 19.06 -10.27
N ILE A 152 1.15 20.05 -9.42
CA ILE A 152 0.92 21.47 -9.75
C ILE A 152 2.18 22.08 -10.35
N ASP A 153 3.23 22.25 -9.53
CA ASP A 153 4.49 22.86 -9.96
C ASP A 153 5.38 21.91 -10.74
N LYS A 154 5.24 20.60 -10.48
CA LYS A 154 5.99 19.51 -11.12
C LYS A 154 7.50 19.66 -11.00
N ASP A 155 7.95 20.32 -9.93
CA ASP A 155 9.37 20.53 -9.64
C ASP A 155 10.05 19.30 -9.03
N MET A 156 9.25 18.28 -8.62
CA MET A 156 9.72 17.05 -7.97
C MET A 156 10.59 17.32 -6.73
N SER A 157 10.39 18.48 -6.09
CA SER A 157 11.19 18.96 -4.96
C SER A 157 10.30 19.36 -3.78
N PRO A 158 9.65 18.40 -3.12
CA PRO A 158 8.79 18.69 -1.99
C PRO A 158 9.59 19.28 -0.81
N GLN A 159 9.00 20.26 -0.16
CA GLN A 159 9.54 20.91 1.03
C GLN A 159 8.86 20.37 2.28
N TRP A 160 9.22 19.14 2.67
CA TRP A 160 8.63 18.48 3.82
C TRP A 160 8.92 19.24 5.12
N LYS A 161 8.01 19.14 6.07
CA LYS A 161 8.13 19.78 7.39
C LYS A 161 9.37 19.35 8.15
N TYR A 162 9.71 18.07 8.10
CA TYR A 162 10.92 17.49 8.66
C TYR A 162 11.87 17.06 7.52
N LYS A 163 13.16 17.17 7.73
CA LYS A 163 14.16 16.85 6.70
C LYS A 163 14.58 15.38 6.72
N THR A 164 14.56 14.77 7.90
CA THR A 164 14.94 13.36 8.10
C THR A 164 13.91 12.65 8.96
N VAL A 165 13.92 11.32 8.90
CA VAL A 165 13.08 10.47 9.73
C VAL A 165 13.35 10.64 11.22
N ASP A 166 14.59 10.98 11.58
CA ASP A 166 15.04 11.20 12.98
C ASP A 166 14.44 12.46 13.60
N GLU A 167 14.12 13.46 12.78
CA GLU A 167 13.60 14.75 13.26
C GLU A 167 12.12 14.69 13.64
N VAL A 168 11.41 13.62 13.26
CA VAL A 168 9.95 13.51 13.48
C VAL A 168 9.67 13.09 14.92
N PRO A 169 9.08 13.97 15.76
CA PRO A 169 8.80 13.60 17.13
C PRO A 169 7.64 12.61 17.22
N GLN A 170 7.74 11.64 18.11
CA GLN A 170 6.70 10.61 18.32
C GLN A 170 5.31 11.20 18.61
N SER A 171 5.27 12.36 19.30
CA SER A 171 4.00 13.06 19.58
C SER A 171 3.32 13.57 18.30
N ALA A 172 4.09 13.96 17.29
CA ALA A 172 3.51 14.34 16.00
C ALA A 172 2.88 13.13 15.30
N ILE A 173 3.55 11.97 15.34
CA ILE A 173 3.01 10.74 14.73
C ILE A 173 1.76 10.27 15.46
N ALA A 174 1.75 10.28 16.79
CA ALA A 174 0.58 9.87 17.57
C ALA A 174 -0.68 10.69 17.21
N HIS A 175 -0.51 11.97 16.86
CA HIS A 175 -1.62 12.83 16.46
C HIS A 175 -2.36 12.33 15.20
N PHE A 176 -1.63 11.75 14.25
CA PHE A 176 -2.25 11.23 13.00
C PHE A 176 -3.17 10.04 13.23
N PHE A 177 -2.99 9.32 14.32
CA PHE A 177 -3.83 8.18 14.72
C PHE A 177 -4.93 8.58 15.73
N THR A 178 -5.20 9.86 15.91
CA THR A 178 -6.31 10.36 16.73
C THR A 178 -7.44 10.84 15.86
N SER A 179 -8.64 10.30 16.07
CA SER A 179 -9.81 10.72 15.30
C SER A 179 -10.09 12.22 15.46
N PRO A 180 -10.36 12.96 14.37
CA PRO A 180 -10.87 14.32 14.43
C PRO A 180 -12.37 14.36 14.78
N TRP A 181 -13.03 13.21 14.79
CA TRP A 181 -14.47 13.08 15.07
C TRP A 181 -14.73 12.41 16.43
N ALA A 182 -15.86 12.72 17.04
CA ALA A 182 -16.41 11.87 18.09
C ALA A 182 -16.83 10.52 17.49
N GLU A 183 -16.79 9.44 18.26
CA GLU A 183 -17.03 8.06 17.79
C GLU A 183 -18.32 7.94 16.98
N GLU A 184 -19.43 8.49 17.47
CA GLU A 184 -20.73 8.46 16.81
C GLU A 184 -20.83 9.34 15.55
N GLN A 185 -19.91 10.29 15.39
CA GLN A 185 -19.84 11.24 14.25
C GLN A 185 -18.83 10.84 13.21
N HIS A 186 -18.09 9.75 13.42
CA HIS A 186 -17.13 9.27 12.46
C HIS A 186 -17.83 8.90 11.14
N PRO A 187 -17.34 9.34 9.95
CA PRO A 187 -17.98 9.06 8.66
C PRO A 187 -18.23 7.57 8.41
N LEU A 188 -17.40 6.71 8.99
CA LEU A 188 -17.48 5.25 8.90
C LEU A 188 -17.94 4.58 10.20
N ALA A 189 -18.68 5.28 11.06
CA ALA A 189 -19.18 4.74 12.34
C ALA A 189 -20.06 3.49 12.19
N LYS A 190 -20.72 3.35 11.02
CA LYS A 190 -21.65 2.24 10.74
C LYS A 190 -21.02 1.10 9.89
N LEU A 191 -19.72 1.14 9.65
CA LEU A 191 -19.02 0.11 8.87
C LEU A 191 -18.80 -1.22 9.67
#